data_f6e6ed1eee3260f2a9cd26409c9324b3
#
_entry.id   f6e6ed1eee3260f2a9cd26409c9324b3
#
_cell.length_a   1.000
_cell.length_b   1.000
_cell.length_c   1.000
_cell.angle_alpha   90.00
_cell.angle_beta   90.00
_cell.angle_gamma   90.00
#
_symmetry.space_group_name_H-M   'P 1'
#
loop_
_entity.id
_entity.type
_entity.pdbx_description
1 polymer ?
#
loop_
_entity_poly.entity_id
_entity_poly.type
_entity_poly.pdbx_seq_one_letter_code
_entity_poly.pdbx_strand_id
1 'polypeptide(L)'
;SGVSQATVSRALRGAGKVAPKTRAKVEAAADRLGFTLSKSASSLASGKTMRVVLLFSGKLNEWFNANVLQGVCEVLEPEGYDVSPTFVTGRQETERYFAKLPKNRNADAIIISSFQLDESAREKLRVTDMPTVGVNIPAESFCDAAIGVDNYDGMSKAVRLLKSLGHQRIAFVVDYIPDDMVYSTSQRMEAFLEAAEQNGYDDEYAYVITADEHDAPLSKADLAAQLVAKLLSLPHMPTAICAETDQVAIAVIKELGKQQLHVPEDISVIGFDDADIAQAANLTTVRQNPLEMGRNAARKTLSLLRGQT
;
A
#
# COMPACT_ATOMS: atom_id res chain seq x y z
N SER A 1 -2.76 23.07 -41.15
CA SER A 1 -4.24 22.92 -41.11
C SER A 1 -4.99 24.19 -41.58
N GLY A 2 -4.36 25.38 -41.54
CA GLY A 2 -4.96 26.65 -41.97
C GLY A 2 -6.09 27.16 -41.08
N VAL A 3 -6.12 26.77 -39.81
CA VAL A 3 -7.07 27.24 -38.80
C VAL A 3 -6.32 27.86 -37.60
N SER A 4 -7.01 28.65 -36.79
CA SER A 4 -6.41 29.29 -35.62
C SER A 4 -5.87 28.28 -34.60
N GLN A 5 -4.86 28.66 -33.81
CA GLN A 5 -4.30 27.81 -32.73
C GLN A 5 -5.38 27.36 -31.74
N ALA A 6 -6.35 28.21 -31.42
CA ALA A 6 -7.48 27.88 -30.58
C ALA A 6 -8.39 26.80 -31.18
N THR A 7 -8.57 26.81 -32.51
CA THR A 7 -9.36 25.79 -33.24
C THR A 7 -8.58 24.46 -33.29
N VAL A 8 -7.25 24.50 -33.53
CA VAL A 8 -6.40 23.31 -33.45
C VAL A 8 -6.48 22.67 -32.08
N SER A 9 -6.31 23.46 -31.04
CA SER A 9 -6.37 22.98 -29.65
C SER A 9 -7.73 22.34 -29.31
N ARG A 10 -8.85 22.97 -29.73
CA ARG A 10 -10.20 22.43 -29.53
C ARG A 10 -10.45 21.14 -30.32
N ALA A 11 -10.00 21.08 -31.55
CA ALA A 11 -10.14 19.90 -32.41
C ALA A 11 -9.41 18.69 -31.83
N LEU A 12 -8.14 18.86 -31.43
CA LEU A 12 -7.29 17.79 -30.89
C LEU A 12 -7.70 17.34 -29.49
N ARG A 13 -8.35 18.20 -28.70
CA ARG A 13 -8.89 17.82 -27.36
C ARG A 13 -10.27 17.17 -27.42
N GLY A 14 -10.90 17.10 -28.56
CA GLY A 14 -12.31 16.66 -28.64
C GLY A 14 -13.30 17.66 -27.99
N ALA A 15 -12.85 18.82 -27.51
CA ALA A 15 -13.63 19.79 -26.76
C ALA A 15 -14.26 20.87 -27.68
N GLY A 16 -15.52 21.29 -27.36
CA GLY A 16 -16.21 22.35 -28.05
C GLY A 16 -16.77 21.96 -29.42
N LYS A 17 -17.57 22.85 -29.99
CA LYS A 17 -18.18 22.67 -31.33
C LYS A 17 -17.14 22.97 -32.43
N VAL A 18 -16.42 21.94 -32.89
CA VAL A 18 -15.56 22.02 -34.07
C VAL A 18 -16.23 21.17 -35.15
N ALA A 19 -16.43 21.75 -36.36
CA ALA A 19 -17.06 21.03 -37.48
C ALA A 19 -16.25 19.73 -37.79
N PRO A 20 -16.92 18.59 -38.07
CA PRO A 20 -16.24 17.29 -38.29
C PRO A 20 -15.18 17.36 -39.37
N LYS A 21 -15.41 18.06 -40.46
CA LYS A 21 -14.48 18.28 -41.56
C LYS A 21 -13.21 19.04 -41.12
N THR A 22 -13.35 20.01 -40.20
CA THR A 22 -12.22 20.78 -39.66
C THR A 22 -11.42 19.94 -38.68
N ARG A 23 -12.11 19.14 -37.87
CA ARG A 23 -11.47 18.21 -36.94
C ARG A 23 -10.61 17.19 -37.70
N ALA A 24 -11.15 16.49 -38.67
CA ALA A 24 -10.42 15.52 -39.50
C ALA A 24 -9.20 16.16 -40.20
N LYS A 25 -9.33 17.41 -40.68
CA LYS A 25 -8.22 18.13 -41.31
C LYS A 25 -7.09 18.47 -40.30
N VAL A 26 -7.44 18.77 -39.06
CA VAL A 26 -6.47 19.06 -37.98
C VAL A 26 -5.77 17.80 -37.53
N GLU A 27 -6.54 16.71 -37.31
CA GLU A 27 -6.01 15.39 -36.92
C GLU A 27 -5.03 14.87 -37.97
N ALA A 28 -5.42 14.86 -39.26
CA ALA A 28 -4.52 14.45 -40.32
C ALA A 28 -3.24 15.33 -40.45
N ALA A 29 -3.34 16.61 -40.11
CA ALA A 29 -2.17 17.49 -40.08
C ALA A 29 -1.25 17.21 -38.86
N ALA A 30 -1.83 16.88 -37.71
CA ALA A 30 -1.09 16.50 -36.50
C ALA A 30 -0.35 15.18 -36.72
N ASP A 31 -1.02 14.16 -37.23
CA ASP A 31 -0.43 12.85 -37.55
C ASP A 31 0.76 12.99 -38.50
N ARG A 32 0.60 13.75 -39.59
CA ARG A 32 1.68 13.97 -40.58
C ARG A 32 2.89 14.69 -40.01
N LEU A 33 2.70 15.54 -39.00
CA LEU A 33 3.75 16.31 -38.33
C LEU A 33 4.32 15.62 -37.08
N GLY A 34 3.80 14.45 -36.70
CA GLY A 34 4.11 13.81 -35.43
C GLY A 34 3.76 14.69 -34.22
N PHE A 35 2.75 15.59 -34.38
CA PHE A 35 2.38 16.55 -33.35
C PHE A 35 1.37 15.95 -32.41
N THR A 36 1.75 15.80 -31.17
CA THR A 36 0.87 15.50 -30.04
C THR A 36 0.69 16.74 -29.16
N LEU A 37 -0.53 16.96 -28.68
CA LEU A 37 -0.75 18.01 -27.67
C LEU A 37 0.09 17.69 -26.44
N SER A 38 0.97 18.61 -26.05
CA SER A 38 1.69 18.52 -24.80
C SER A 38 0.68 18.46 -23.64
N LYS A 39 0.78 17.44 -22.77
CA LYS A 39 -0.04 17.32 -21.55
C LYS A 39 0.04 18.60 -20.71
N SER A 40 1.23 19.22 -20.62
CA SER A 40 1.44 20.50 -19.91
C SER A 40 0.63 21.65 -20.50
N ALA A 41 0.53 21.77 -21.82
CA ALA A 41 -0.28 22.82 -22.47
C ALA A 41 -1.79 22.55 -22.30
N SER A 42 -2.19 21.29 -22.20
CA SER A 42 -3.57 20.90 -21.90
C SER A 42 -3.95 21.17 -20.45
N SER A 43 -3.06 20.90 -19.53
CA SER A 43 -3.17 21.13 -18.08
C SER A 43 -3.38 22.63 -17.76
N LEU A 44 -2.54 23.50 -18.31
CA LEU A 44 -2.66 24.96 -18.15
C LEU A 44 -4.02 25.51 -18.58
N ALA A 45 -4.62 24.93 -19.60
CA ALA A 45 -5.91 25.42 -20.14
C ALA A 45 -7.14 24.82 -19.46
N SER A 46 -7.03 23.66 -18.82
CA SER A 46 -8.12 22.98 -18.09
C SER A 46 -8.09 23.23 -16.59
N GLY A 47 -7.00 23.76 -16.04
CA GLY A 47 -6.76 23.86 -14.62
C GLY A 47 -6.52 22.50 -13.92
N LYS A 48 -6.46 21.40 -14.70
CA LYS A 48 -6.20 20.06 -14.22
C LYS A 48 -4.81 19.60 -14.63
N THR A 49 -4.09 18.97 -13.72
CA THR A 49 -2.74 18.44 -13.99
C THR A 49 -2.78 17.11 -14.74
N MET A 50 -3.91 16.41 -14.73
CA MET A 50 -4.09 15.03 -15.20
C MET A 50 -3.07 14.08 -14.55
N ARG A 51 -2.79 14.31 -13.26
CA ARG A 51 -1.85 13.50 -12.49
C ARG A 51 -2.46 13.14 -11.14
N VAL A 52 -2.28 11.88 -10.74
CA VAL A 52 -2.59 11.38 -9.42
C VAL A 52 -1.29 10.93 -8.77
N VAL A 53 -1.02 11.41 -7.56
CA VAL A 53 0.11 10.92 -6.75
C VAL A 53 -0.31 9.65 -6.04
N LEU A 54 0.56 8.63 -6.08
CA LEU A 54 0.45 7.44 -5.26
C LEU A 54 1.61 7.43 -4.27
N LEU A 55 1.31 7.74 -3.01
CA LEU A 55 2.28 7.90 -1.94
C LEU A 55 2.41 6.60 -1.15
N PHE A 56 3.61 6.04 -1.15
CA PHE A 56 3.96 4.81 -0.45
C PHE A 56 4.88 5.06 0.73
N SER A 57 4.77 4.21 1.75
CA SER A 57 5.88 3.89 2.64
C SER A 57 6.60 2.63 2.15
N GLY A 58 7.95 2.62 2.25
CA GLY A 58 8.76 1.46 1.86
C GLY A 58 9.18 1.46 0.38
N LYS A 59 9.51 0.28 -0.14
CA LYS A 59 10.11 0.12 -1.48
C LYS A 59 9.06 -0.24 -2.52
N LEU A 60 9.25 0.26 -3.75
CA LEU A 60 8.35 -0.05 -4.87
C LEU A 60 8.30 -1.54 -5.22
N ASN A 61 9.42 -2.25 -5.06
CA ASN A 61 9.51 -3.67 -5.40
C ASN A 61 8.98 -4.61 -4.32
N GLU A 62 8.39 -4.09 -3.26
CA GLU A 62 7.63 -4.90 -2.32
C GLU A 62 6.33 -5.36 -2.97
N TRP A 63 5.97 -6.62 -2.74
CA TRP A 63 4.82 -7.26 -3.39
C TRP A 63 3.53 -6.44 -3.27
N PHE A 64 3.22 -5.93 -2.08
CA PHE A 64 2.03 -5.12 -1.85
C PHE A 64 2.04 -3.83 -2.67
N ASN A 65 3.12 -3.04 -2.58
CA ASN A 65 3.26 -1.74 -3.25
C ASN A 65 3.22 -1.89 -4.78
N ALA A 66 3.90 -2.90 -5.33
CA ALA A 66 3.91 -3.17 -6.75
C ALA A 66 2.51 -3.50 -7.30
N ASN A 67 1.75 -4.35 -6.59
CA ASN A 67 0.39 -4.71 -6.98
C ASN A 67 -0.60 -3.55 -6.85
N VAL A 68 -0.50 -2.73 -5.78
CA VAL A 68 -1.32 -1.52 -5.65
C VAL A 68 -1.05 -0.57 -6.81
N LEU A 69 0.22 -0.30 -7.12
CA LEU A 69 0.59 0.56 -8.25
C LEU A 69 0.02 0.03 -9.56
N GLN A 70 0.19 -1.26 -9.85
CA GLN A 70 -0.37 -1.88 -11.05
C GLN A 70 -1.88 -1.66 -11.13
N GLY A 71 -2.61 -1.96 -10.05
CA GLY A 71 -4.07 -1.78 -10.00
C GLY A 71 -4.51 -0.33 -10.22
N VAL A 72 -3.75 0.63 -9.67
CA VAL A 72 -4.01 2.06 -9.87
C VAL A 72 -3.75 2.47 -11.31
N CYS A 73 -2.65 2.04 -11.92
CA CYS A 73 -2.31 2.35 -13.32
C CYS A 73 -3.35 1.77 -14.29
N GLU A 74 -3.79 0.52 -14.10
CA GLU A 74 -4.79 -0.13 -14.95
C GLU A 74 -6.11 0.64 -15.08
N VAL A 75 -6.45 1.44 -14.07
CA VAL A 75 -7.70 2.22 -14.05
C VAL A 75 -7.48 3.68 -14.44
N LEU A 76 -6.39 4.32 -13.99
CA LEU A 76 -6.17 5.75 -14.20
C LEU A 76 -5.58 6.08 -15.57
N GLU A 77 -4.68 5.26 -16.12
CA GLU A 77 -4.02 5.54 -17.39
C GLU A 77 -5.00 5.57 -18.59
N PRO A 78 -5.99 4.63 -18.71
CA PRO A 78 -6.99 4.70 -19.76
C PRO A 78 -7.86 5.97 -19.69
N GLU A 79 -8.02 6.55 -18.50
CA GLU A 79 -8.75 7.81 -18.27
C GLU A 79 -7.87 9.06 -18.51
N GLY A 80 -6.62 8.86 -18.94
CA GLY A 80 -5.68 9.93 -19.31
C GLY A 80 -4.87 10.50 -18.14
N TYR A 81 -4.98 9.94 -16.93
CA TYR A 81 -4.19 10.37 -15.78
C TYR A 81 -2.81 9.71 -15.77
N ASP A 82 -1.78 10.49 -15.49
CA ASP A 82 -0.46 9.98 -15.14
C ASP A 82 -0.43 9.61 -13.66
N VAL A 83 0.04 8.40 -13.34
CA VAL A 83 0.29 7.99 -11.96
C VAL A 83 1.72 8.37 -11.59
N SER A 84 1.89 9.11 -10.48
CA SER A 84 3.20 9.54 -9.99
C SER A 84 3.51 8.81 -8.68
N PRO A 85 4.21 7.67 -8.70
CA PRO A 85 4.63 7.00 -7.48
C PRO A 85 5.64 7.86 -6.73
N THR A 86 5.40 8.06 -5.45
CA THR A 86 6.23 8.86 -4.55
C THR A 86 6.45 8.08 -3.27
N PHE A 87 7.68 8.09 -2.77
CA PHE A 87 8.07 7.32 -1.60
C PHE A 87 8.43 8.26 -0.46
N VAL A 88 8.04 7.87 0.73
CA VAL A 88 8.45 8.52 1.99
C VAL A 88 8.93 7.44 2.96
N THR A 89 10.08 7.68 3.56
CA THR A 89 10.65 6.81 4.58
C THR A 89 10.68 7.57 5.90
N GLY A 90 9.80 7.17 6.82
CA GLY A 90 9.70 7.78 8.13
C GLY A 90 9.07 9.18 8.13
N ARG A 91 8.94 9.73 9.33
CA ARG A 91 8.25 10.98 9.61
C ARG A 91 8.86 12.19 8.90
N GLN A 92 10.19 12.31 8.93
CA GLN A 92 10.86 13.50 8.39
C GLN A 92 10.65 13.71 6.89
N GLU A 93 10.66 12.63 6.10
CA GLU A 93 10.39 12.72 4.66
C GLU A 93 8.92 13.00 4.38
N THR A 94 8.01 12.41 5.15
CA THR A 94 6.58 12.70 5.12
C THR A 94 6.32 14.17 5.38
N GLU A 95 6.88 14.75 6.43
CA GLU A 95 6.76 16.17 6.75
C GLU A 95 7.30 17.07 5.62
N ARG A 96 8.46 16.73 5.06
CA ARG A 96 9.06 17.48 3.92
C ARG A 96 8.18 17.42 2.67
N TYR A 97 7.58 16.28 2.39
CA TYR A 97 6.66 16.10 1.25
C TYR A 97 5.44 17.02 1.42
N PHE A 98 4.74 16.90 2.55
CA PHE A 98 3.53 17.66 2.81
C PHE A 98 3.80 19.17 3.01
N ALA A 99 4.96 19.59 3.47
CA ALA A 99 5.33 21.01 3.54
C ALA A 99 5.41 21.70 2.17
N LYS A 100 5.69 20.93 1.11
CA LYS A 100 5.77 21.43 -0.27
C LYS A 100 4.45 21.34 -1.03
N LEU A 101 3.54 20.47 -0.61
CA LEU A 101 2.31 20.12 -1.32
C LEU A 101 1.41 21.34 -1.61
N PRO A 102 1.12 22.26 -0.66
CA PRO A 102 0.26 23.40 -0.91
C PRO A 102 0.80 24.40 -1.95
N LYS A 103 2.12 24.42 -2.15
CA LYS A 103 2.80 25.31 -3.11
C LYS A 103 2.91 24.70 -4.51
N ASN A 104 2.92 23.39 -4.58
CA ASN A 104 3.15 22.64 -5.81
C ASN A 104 1.87 21.93 -6.22
N ARG A 105 0.91 22.67 -6.80
CA ARG A 105 -0.31 22.06 -7.37
C ARG A 105 0.04 21.22 -8.61
N ASN A 106 0.74 20.09 -8.39
CA ASN A 106 1.23 19.22 -9.44
C ASN A 106 0.46 17.90 -9.57
N ALA A 107 -0.64 17.75 -8.82
CA ALA A 107 -1.55 16.61 -8.88
C ALA A 107 -2.99 17.05 -8.66
N ASP A 108 -3.94 16.27 -9.15
CA ASP A 108 -5.37 16.48 -9.00
C ASP A 108 -5.95 15.66 -7.84
N ALA A 109 -5.29 14.58 -7.44
CA ALA A 109 -5.65 13.74 -6.29
C ALA A 109 -4.41 13.04 -5.73
N ILE A 110 -4.54 12.52 -4.50
CA ILE A 110 -3.52 11.71 -3.84
C ILE A 110 -4.12 10.40 -3.33
N ILE A 111 -3.42 9.30 -3.56
CA ILE A 111 -3.69 8.00 -2.97
C ILE A 111 -2.56 7.71 -1.97
N ILE A 112 -2.89 7.35 -0.74
CA ILE A 112 -1.93 7.08 0.34
C ILE A 112 -2.02 5.61 0.72
N SER A 113 -0.88 4.91 0.74
CA SER A 113 -0.82 3.46 0.93
C SER A 113 -0.03 3.07 2.18
N SER A 114 -0.67 2.27 3.04
CA SER A 114 -0.09 1.47 4.12
C SER A 114 0.43 2.21 5.35
N PHE A 115 0.29 3.53 5.45
CA PHE A 115 0.71 4.29 6.63
C PHE A 115 -0.26 5.41 6.98
N GLN A 116 -0.19 5.86 8.23
CA GLN A 116 -1.02 6.95 8.75
C GLN A 116 -0.27 8.28 8.67
N LEU A 117 -0.98 9.34 8.28
CA LEU A 117 -0.47 10.71 8.37
C LEU A 117 -0.60 11.26 9.78
N ASP A 118 0.41 12.00 10.24
CA ASP A 118 0.31 12.82 11.44
C ASP A 118 -0.62 14.03 11.24
N GLU A 119 -1.00 14.71 12.31
CA GLU A 119 -1.94 15.84 12.23
C GLU A 119 -1.39 17.00 11.40
N SER A 120 -0.08 17.27 11.45
CA SER A 120 0.56 18.33 10.65
C SER A 120 0.45 18.07 9.14
N ALA A 121 0.68 16.83 8.72
CA ALA A 121 0.52 16.41 7.33
C ALA A 121 -0.94 16.48 6.87
N ARG A 122 -1.88 16.06 7.74
CA ARG A 122 -3.33 16.13 7.47
C ARG A 122 -3.81 17.56 7.28
N GLU A 123 -3.37 18.50 8.13
CA GLU A 123 -3.72 19.93 7.98
C GLU A 123 -3.25 20.50 6.65
N LYS A 124 -1.99 20.20 6.27
CA LYS A 124 -1.45 20.64 4.99
C LYS A 124 -2.20 20.06 3.80
N LEU A 125 -2.64 18.80 3.90
CA LEU A 125 -3.45 18.15 2.88
C LEU A 125 -4.83 18.80 2.77
N ARG A 126 -5.52 19.06 3.88
CA ARG A 126 -6.83 19.77 3.91
C ARG A 126 -6.80 21.12 3.21
N VAL A 127 -5.72 21.89 3.38
CA VAL A 127 -5.55 23.21 2.71
C VAL A 127 -5.53 23.09 1.19
N THR A 128 -5.18 21.94 0.63
CA THR A 128 -5.11 21.75 -0.83
C THR A 128 -6.46 21.48 -1.47
N ASP A 129 -7.47 21.08 -0.69
CA ASP A 129 -8.79 20.61 -1.18
C ASP A 129 -8.66 19.49 -2.23
N MET A 130 -7.61 18.70 -2.11
CA MET A 130 -7.28 17.63 -3.07
C MET A 130 -7.93 16.32 -2.62
N PRO A 131 -8.73 15.66 -3.47
CA PRO A 131 -9.28 14.35 -3.17
C PRO A 131 -8.22 13.36 -2.69
N THR A 132 -8.50 12.71 -1.56
CA THR A 132 -7.58 11.81 -0.88
C THR A 132 -8.21 10.45 -0.67
N VAL A 133 -7.55 9.40 -1.17
CA VAL A 133 -8.00 8.02 -0.99
C VAL A 133 -6.93 7.21 -0.25
N GLY A 134 -7.33 6.51 0.79
CA GLY A 134 -6.47 5.60 1.54
C GLY A 134 -6.51 4.17 0.98
N VAL A 135 -5.35 3.50 0.95
CA VAL A 135 -5.24 2.07 0.67
C VAL A 135 -4.56 1.38 1.83
N ASN A 136 -5.28 0.51 2.51
CA ASN A 136 -4.77 -0.25 3.66
C ASN A 136 -4.10 0.65 4.71
N ILE A 137 -4.78 1.74 5.08
CA ILE A 137 -4.27 2.72 6.05
C ILE A 137 -4.81 2.43 7.44
N PRO A 138 -4.03 2.67 8.52
CA PRO A 138 -4.47 2.40 9.90
C PRO A 138 -5.63 3.28 10.37
N ALA A 139 -5.72 4.51 9.91
CA ALA A 139 -6.82 5.42 10.24
C ALA A 139 -7.42 6.06 9.00
N GLU A 140 -8.72 5.86 8.80
CA GLU A 140 -9.44 6.28 7.60
C GLU A 140 -9.98 7.72 7.68
N SER A 141 -10.09 8.28 8.88
CA SER A 141 -10.82 9.52 9.18
C SER A 141 -10.31 10.79 8.49
N PHE A 142 -9.13 10.75 7.88
CA PHE A 142 -8.55 11.90 7.16
C PHE A 142 -8.66 11.79 5.63
N CYS A 143 -9.16 10.68 5.11
CA CYS A 143 -9.36 10.46 3.68
C CYS A 143 -10.83 10.64 3.30
N ASP A 144 -11.08 11.06 2.06
CA ASP A 144 -12.44 11.13 1.50
C ASP A 144 -13.00 9.72 1.27
N ALA A 145 -12.14 8.73 1.11
CA ALA A 145 -12.48 7.31 1.09
C ALA A 145 -11.27 6.46 1.46
N ALA A 146 -11.52 5.24 1.93
CA ALA A 146 -10.49 4.25 2.18
C ALA A 146 -10.90 2.87 1.67
N ILE A 147 -9.92 2.11 1.22
CA ILE A 147 -10.02 0.72 0.81
C ILE A 147 -9.00 -0.07 1.63
N GLY A 148 -9.45 -1.05 2.39
CA GLY A 148 -8.58 -1.82 3.26
C GLY A 148 -8.96 -3.30 3.34
N VAL A 149 -8.14 -4.05 4.06
CA VAL A 149 -8.43 -5.40 4.53
C VAL A 149 -8.79 -5.32 6.01
N ASP A 150 -9.68 -6.18 6.44
CA ASP A 150 -9.96 -6.34 7.86
C ASP A 150 -8.83 -7.17 8.50
N ASN A 151 -7.84 -6.47 9.07
CA ASN A 151 -6.72 -7.10 9.76
C ASN A 151 -7.17 -7.88 11.00
N TYR A 152 -8.22 -7.41 11.70
CA TYR A 152 -8.76 -8.07 12.89
C TYR A 152 -9.44 -9.40 12.53
N ASP A 153 -10.30 -9.42 11.53
CA ASP A 153 -10.92 -10.67 11.05
C ASP A 153 -9.85 -11.66 10.56
N GLY A 154 -8.85 -11.17 9.81
CA GLY A 154 -7.74 -11.98 9.30
C GLY A 154 -6.94 -12.65 10.41
N MET A 155 -6.48 -11.88 11.41
CA MET A 155 -5.73 -12.41 12.56
C MET A 155 -6.59 -13.30 13.46
N SER A 156 -7.86 -12.94 13.68
CA SER A 156 -8.79 -13.77 14.44
C SER A 156 -8.95 -15.16 13.81
N LYS A 157 -9.03 -15.24 12.48
CA LYS A 157 -9.06 -16.53 11.76
C LYS A 157 -7.77 -17.33 11.95
N ALA A 158 -6.62 -16.67 11.85
CA ALA A 158 -5.32 -17.33 12.05
C ALA A 158 -5.18 -17.88 13.47
N VAL A 159 -5.44 -17.07 14.50
CA VAL A 159 -5.34 -17.49 15.91
C VAL A 159 -6.34 -18.59 16.26
N ARG A 160 -7.59 -18.50 15.77
CA ARG A 160 -8.59 -19.58 15.97
C ARG A 160 -8.16 -20.89 15.32
N LEU A 161 -7.55 -20.86 14.14
CA LEU A 161 -6.99 -22.03 13.50
C LEU A 161 -5.91 -22.66 14.39
N LEU A 162 -4.95 -21.87 14.87
CA LEU A 162 -3.90 -22.35 15.77
C LEU A 162 -4.48 -22.96 17.07
N LYS A 163 -5.49 -22.33 17.65
CA LYS A 163 -6.17 -22.85 18.84
C LYS A 163 -6.86 -24.18 18.56
N SER A 164 -7.54 -24.31 17.40
CA SER A 164 -8.21 -25.53 17.00
C SER A 164 -7.25 -26.69 16.73
N LEU A 165 -6.01 -26.40 16.34
CA LEU A 165 -4.93 -27.37 16.16
C LEU A 165 -4.23 -27.74 17.48
N GLY A 166 -4.63 -27.13 18.60
CA GLY A 166 -4.12 -27.47 19.93
C GLY A 166 -2.89 -26.68 20.36
N HIS A 167 -2.48 -25.66 19.63
CA HIS A 167 -1.37 -24.81 20.04
C HIS A 167 -1.72 -24.05 21.34
N GLN A 168 -0.88 -24.17 22.33
CA GLN A 168 -1.04 -23.51 23.65
C GLN A 168 -0.15 -22.27 23.80
N ARG A 169 0.90 -22.17 23.01
CA ARG A 169 1.86 -21.07 23.00
C ARG A 169 2.05 -20.60 21.57
N ILE A 170 1.79 -19.34 21.33
CA ILE A 170 1.84 -18.71 20.02
C ILE A 170 2.69 -17.45 20.04
N ALA A 171 3.22 -17.07 18.89
CA ALA A 171 3.96 -15.81 18.75
C ALA A 171 3.53 -15.05 17.48
N PHE A 172 3.58 -13.73 17.55
CA PHE A 172 3.56 -12.86 16.38
C PHE A 172 4.97 -12.33 16.13
N VAL A 173 5.47 -12.42 14.90
CA VAL A 173 6.79 -11.91 14.53
C VAL A 173 6.65 -10.78 13.54
N VAL A 174 7.35 -9.68 13.82
CA VAL A 174 7.25 -8.42 13.06
C VAL A 174 8.58 -7.69 13.03
N ASP A 175 8.85 -6.92 11.98
CA ASP A 175 10.00 -6.02 11.91
C ASP A 175 9.89 -4.91 12.96
N TYR A 176 10.99 -4.20 13.21
CA TYR A 176 10.96 -3.02 14.07
C TYR A 176 9.98 -1.98 13.53
N ILE A 177 9.08 -1.51 14.38
CA ILE A 177 8.11 -0.46 14.06
C ILE A 177 8.55 0.81 14.81
N PRO A 178 9.00 1.86 14.09
CA PRO A 178 9.35 3.13 14.73
C PRO A 178 8.15 3.75 15.45
N ASP A 179 8.35 4.30 16.62
CA ASP A 179 7.30 4.94 17.44
C ASP A 179 6.69 6.18 16.78
N ASP A 180 7.39 6.77 15.82
CA ASP A 180 6.97 8.00 15.12
C ASP A 180 6.07 7.76 13.91
N MET A 181 5.85 6.51 13.51
CA MET A 181 5.03 6.13 12.36
C MET A 181 4.08 4.98 12.71
N VAL A 182 2.86 5.06 12.19
CA VAL A 182 1.87 3.97 12.33
C VAL A 182 1.62 3.36 10.95
N TYR A 183 1.83 2.06 10.84
CA TYR A 183 1.68 1.29 9.61
C TYR A 183 0.50 0.31 9.71
N SER A 184 0.04 -0.20 8.58
CA SER A 184 -1.01 -1.23 8.55
C SER A 184 -0.61 -2.53 9.27
N THR A 185 0.68 -2.84 9.32
CA THR A 185 1.21 -4.01 10.05
C THR A 185 1.06 -3.89 11.55
N SER A 186 1.04 -2.65 12.11
CA SER A 186 0.77 -2.42 13.54
C SER A 186 -0.62 -2.93 13.94
N GLN A 187 -1.61 -2.78 13.07
CA GLN A 187 -2.97 -3.31 13.31
C GLN A 187 -2.99 -4.84 13.35
N ARG A 188 -2.11 -5.53 12.62
CA ARG A 188 -2.02 -7.01 12.66
C ARG A 188 -1.49 -7.49 14.00
N MET A 189 -0.53 -6.77 14.57
CA MET A 189 0.01 -7.07 15.90
C MET A 189 -1.05 -6.88 16.99
N GLU A 190 -1.76 -5.75 16.97
CA GLU A 190 -2.86 -5.49 17.90
C GLU A 190 -3.97 -6.53 17.76
N ALA A 191 -4.36 -6.85 16.54
CA ALA A 191 -5.37 -7.86 16.22
C ALA A 191 -4.94 -9.27 16.67
N PHE A 192 -3.66 -9.60 16.58
CA PHE A 192 -3.14 -10.88 17.11
C PHE A 192 -3.30 -10.97 18.61
N LEU A 193 -2.92 -9.93 19.36
CA LEU A 193 -3.05 -9.89 20.82
C LEU A 193 -4.52 -10.00 21.25
N GLU A 194 -5.40 -9.20 20.64
CA GLU A 194 -6.82 -9.27 20.91
C GLU A 194 -7.42 -10.65 20.61
N ALA A 195 -7.05 -11.22 19.46
CA ALA A 195 -7.51 -12.57 19.09
C ALA A 195 -6.96 -13.64 20.04
N ALA A 196 -5.73 -13.52 20.53
CA ALA A 196 -5.16 -14.43 21.49
C ALA A 196 -5.93 -14.38 22.82
N GLU A 197 -6.19 -13.19 23.36
CA GLU A 197 -7.00 -13.01 24.57
C GLU A 197 -8.41 -13.61 24.40
N GLN A 198 -9.12 -13.29 23.31
CA GLN A 198 -10.45 -13.81 22.99
C GLN A 198 -10.50 -15.35 22.88
N ASN A 199 -9.40 -15.99 22.52
CA ASN A 199 -9.30 -17.45 22.41
C ASN A 199 -8.68 -18.09 23.67
N GLY A 200 -8.54 -17.35 24.76
CA GLY A 200 -8.09 -17.85 26.07
C GLY A 200 -6.62 -18.26 26.06
N TYR A 201 -5.75 -17.48 25.43
CA TYR A 201 -4.32 -17.54 25.66
C TYR A 201 -3.98 -16.57 26.80
N ASP A 202 -3.18 -17.04 27.74
CA ASP A 202 -2.61 -16.19 28.79
C ASP A 202 -1.48 -15.34 28.18
N ASP A 203 -1.29 -14.11 28.69
CA ASP A 203 -0.28 -13.16 28.18
C ASP A 203 1.15 -13.75 28.16
N GLU A 204 1.45 -14.68 29.08
CA GLU A 204 2.74 -15.36 29.13
C GLU A 204 2.91 -16.42 28.01
N TYR A 205 1.89 -16.67 27.19
CA TYR A 205 1.88 -17.67 26.10
C TYR A 205 1.49 -17.12 24.76
N ALA A 206 1.26 -15.80 24.66
CA ALA A 206 1.02 -15.07 23.42
C ALA A 206 2.07 -13.96 23.25
N TYR A 207 3.16 -14.28 22.58
CA TYR A 207 4.33 -13.39 22.48
C TYR A 207 4.23 -12.47 21.26
N VAL A 208 4.70 -11.23 21.40
CA VAL A 208 5.08 -10.38 20.28
C VAL A 208 6.60 -10.27 20.23
N ILE A 209 7.18 -10.62 19.10
CA ILE A 209 8.63 -10.61 18.89
C ILE A 209 8.93 -9.62 17.77
N THR A 210 9.58 -8.53 18.14
CA THR A 210 10.02 -7.48 17.21
C THR A 210 11.52 -7.55 16.99
N ALA A 211 12.01 -7.14 15.82
CA ALA A 211 13.42 -6.91 15.59
C ALA A 211 13.95 -5.78 16.49
N ASP A 212 15.27 -5.67 16.61
CA ASP A 212 15.90 -4.53 17.28
C ASP A 212 15.79 -3.28 16.40
N GLU A 213 15.82 -2.11 17.04
CA GLU A 213 15.87 -0.83 16.34
C GLU A 213 17.07 -0.77 15.39
N HIS A 214 16.86 -0.25 14.19
CA HIS A 214 17.90 -0.14 13.18
C HIS A 214 17.68 1.10 12.29
N ASP A 215 18.77 1.76 11.91
CA ASP A 215 18.75 2.99 11.10
C ASP A 215 18.45 2.73 9.61
N ALA A 216 18.62 1.50 9.14
CA ALA A 216 18.40 1.11 7.75
C ALA A 216 17.66 -0.23 7.67
N PRO A 217 16.75 -0.41 6.67
CA PRO A 217 16.01 -1.65 6.52
C PRO A 217 16.93 -2.87 6.45
N LEU A 218 16.69 -3.85 7.32
CA LEU A 218 17.39 -5.13 7.34
C LEU A 218 17.12 -5.94 6.06
N SER A 219 18.04 -6.80 5.69
CA SER A 219 17.70 -7.87 4.75
C SER A 219 16.72 -8.84 5.43
N LYS A 220 15.84 -9.48 4.65
CA LYS A 220 14.89 -10.45 5.22
C LYS A 220 15.59 -11.62 5.94
N ALA A 221 16.83 -11.94 5.57
CA ALA A 221 17.64 -12.96 6.25
C ALA A 221 18.14 -12.48 7.61
N ASP A 222 18.62 -11.24 7.71
CA ASP A 222 19.10 -10.68 8.98
C ASP A 222 17.93 -10.45 9.94
N LEU A 223 16.81 -9.96 9.44
CA LEU A 223 15.56 -9.84 10.20
C LEU A 223 15.14 -11.19 10.77
N ALA A 224 15.06 -12.24 9.94
CA ALA A 224 14.67 -13.56 10.39
C ALA A 224 15.65 -14.15 11.44
N ALA A 225 16.96 -13.90 11.27
CA ALA A 225 17.96 -14.34 12.24
C ALA A 225 17.75 -13.69 13.61
N GLN A 226 17.46 -12.39 13.68
CA GLN A 226 17.14 -11.71 14.94
C GLN A 226 15.83 -12.23 15.55
N LEU A 227 14.76 -12.34 14.76
CA LEU A 227 13.47 -12.81 15.25
C LEU A 227 13.55 -14.24 15.80
N VAL A 228 14.21 -15.16 15.08
CA VAL A 228 14.38 -16.55 15.52
C VAL A 228 15.27 -16.64 16.75
N ALA A 229 16.36 -15.87 16.84
CA ALA A 229 17.20 -15.84 18.05
C ALA A 229 16.40 -15.39 19.28
N LYS A 230 15.58 -14.35 19.17
CA LYS A 230 14.69 -13.91 20.25
C LYS A 230 13.64 -14.99 20.60
N LEU A 231 13.04 -15.61 19.59
CA LEU A 231 12.06 -16.69 19.78
C LEU A 231 12.66 -17.86 20.56
N LEU A 232 13.87 -18.29 20.22
CA LEU A 232 14.57 -19.39 20.89
C LEU A 232 15.03 -19.03 22.30
N SER A 233 15.14 -17.75 22.64
CA SER A 233 15.52 -17.28 23.98
C SER A 233 14.33 -17.19 24.94
N LEU A 234 13.10 -17.41 24.49
CA LEU A 234 11.91 -17.36 25.32
C LEU A 234 11.92 -18.48 26.38
N PRO A 235 11.43 -18.21 27.60
CA PRO A 235 11.34 -19.24 28.64
C PRO A 235 10.43 -20.41 28.27
N HIS A 236 9.41 -20.13 27.46
CA HIS A 236 8.47 -21.12 26.93
C HIS A 236 8.37 -20.94 25.40
N MET A 237 9.12 -21.72 24.65
CA MET A 237 9.11 -21.64 23.20
C MET A 237 7.70 -21.83 22.64
N PRO A 238 7.21 -20.94 21.76
CA PRO A 238 5.92 -21.10 21.10
C PRO A 238 5.95 -22.27 20.12
N THR A 239 4.83 -22.93 19.94
CA THR A 239 4.65 -24.01 18.97
C THR A 239 4.03 -23.55 17.66
N ALA A 240 3.63 -22.28 17.58
CA ALA A 240 3.16 -21.67 16.36
C ALA A 240 3.51 -20.18 16.26
N ILE A 241 3.69 -19.71 15.05
CA ILE A 241 4.05 -18.33 14.70
C ILE A 241 3.04 -17.78 13.70
N CYS A 242 2.54 -16.57 13.96
CA CYS A 242 1.94 -15.70 12.96
C CYS A 242 2.98 -14.65 12.54
N ALA A 243 3.24 -14.52 11.25
CA ALA A 243 4.17 -13.51 10.75
C ALA A 243 3.41 -12.33 10.12
N GLU A 244 3.98 -11.14 10.23
CA GLU A 244 3.36 -9.92 9.68
C GLU A 244 3.10 -9.98 8.17
N THR A 245 3.95 -10.71 7.42
CA THR A 245 3.84 -10.92 5.96
C THR A 245 4.36 -12.31 5.57
N ASP A 246 3.98 -12.79 4.39
CA ASP A 246 4.49 -14.03 3.82
C ASP A 246 6.01 -14.01 3.62
N GLN A 247 6.57 -12.86 3.25
CA GLN A 247 8.01 -12.71 3.08
C GLN A 247 8.78 -12.92 4.40
N VAL A 248 8.23 -12.40 5.50
CA VAL A 248 8.80 -12.62 6.84
C VAL A 248 8.60 -14.06 7.26
N ALA A 249 7.41 -14.63 7.04
CA ALA A 249 7.13 -16.04 7.34
C ALA A 249 8.13 -16.99 6.67
N ILE A 250 8.36 -16.83 5.38
CA ILE A 250 9.29 -17.69 4.61
C ILE A 250 10.74 -17.50 5.05
N ALA A 251 11.15 -16.27 5.36
CA ALA A 251 12.48 -16.02 5.88
C ALA A 251 12.69 -16.67 7.27
N VAL A 252 11.67 -16.61 8.14
CA VAL A 252 11.65 -17.27 9.46
C VAL A 252 11.67 -18.79 9.31
N ILE A 253 10.87 -19.37 8.43
CA ILE A 253 10.89 -20.82 8.13
C ILE A 253 12.29 -21.29 7.73
N LYS A 254 12.93 -20.53 6.83
CA LYS A 254 14.29 -20.83 6.39
C LYS A 254 15.30 -20.75 7.55
N GLU A 255 15.17 -19.78 8.43
CA GLU A 255 16.06 -19.61 9.58
C GLU A 255 15.84 -20.70 10.64
N LEU A 256 14.58 -21.05 10.93
CA LEU A 256 14.23 -22.19 11.78
C LEU A 256 14.87 -23.48 11.28
N GLY A 257 14.85 -23.73 9.97
CA GLY A 257 15.50 -24.89 9.36
C GLY A 257 17.02 -24.96 9.61
N LYS A 258 17.71 -23.81 9.69
CA LYS A 258 19.14 -23.78 10.09
C LYS A 258 19.36 -24.17 11.54
N GLN A 259 18.35 -23.95 12.38
CA GLN A 259 18.35 -24.38 13.78
C GLN A 259 17.81 -25.81 13.96
N GLN A 260 17.61 -26.56 12.86
CA GLN A 260 17.08 -27.92 12.85
C GLN A 260 15.63 -28.00 13.37
N LEU A 261 14.87 -26.91 13.27
CA LEU A 261 13.44 -26.88 13.55
C LEU A 261 12.64 -26.96 12.25
N HIS A 262 11.77 -27.93 12.16
CA HIS A 262 11.00 -28.23 10.95
C HIS A 262 9.59 -27.64 11.05
N VAL A 263 9.11 -27.12 9.94
CA VAL A 263 7.76 -26.61 9.80
C VAL A 263 6.98 -27.55 8.87
N PRO A 264 5.84 -28.09 9.30
CA PRO A 264 5.09 -27.77 10.53
C PRO A 264 5.38 -28.69 11.74
N GLU A 265 6.30 -29.65 11.67
CA GLU A 265 6.46 -30.76 12.62
C GLU A 265 6.83 -30.27 14.03
N ASP A 266 7.77 -29.31 14.14
CA ASP A 266 8.23 -28.76 15.41
C ASP A 266 7.51 -27.46 15.75
N ILE A 267 7.20 -26.64 14.74
CA ILE A 267 6.57 -25.34 14.89
C ILE A 267 5.73 -25.00 13.65
N SER A 268 4.48 -24.59 13.86
CA SER A 268 3.60 -24.12 12.78
C SER A 268 3.86 -22.66 12.43
N VAL A 269 3.73 -22.30 11.15
CA VAL A 269 3.87 -20.90 10.70
C VAL A 269 2.70 -20.52 9.84
N ILE A 270 2.10 -19.34 10.14
CA ILE A 270 1.07 -18.69 9.32
C ILE A 270 1.60 -17.34 8.86
N GLY A 271 1.50 -17.08 7.55
CA GLY A 271 1.81 -15.79 6.94
C GLY A 271 0.60 -14.86 6.83
N PHE A 272 0.83 -13.75 6.18
CA PHE A 272 -0.20 -12.80 5.76
C PHE A 272 0.18 -12.27 4.38
N ASP A 273 -0.72 -12.23 3.42
CA ASP A 273 -0.73 -11.64 2.08
C ASP A 273 -1.38 -12.58 1.05
N ASP A 274 -1.11 -13.88 1.07
CA ASP A 274 -1.34 -14.87 0.00
C ASP A 274 -0.59 -14.48 -1.29
N ALA A 275 0.65 -14.05 -1.11
CA ALA A 275 1.55 -13.73 -2.22
C ALA A 275 2.00 -15.00 -2.97
N ASP A 276 2.42 -14.85 -4.23
CA ASP A 276 2.87 -15.99 -5.07
C ASP A 276 3.93 -16.86 -4.38
N ILE A 277 4.78 -16.24 -3.56
CA ILE A 277 5.81 -16.94 -2.80
C ILE A 277 5.21 -17.87 -1.72
N ALA A 278 4.07 -17.52 -1.14
CA ALA A 278 3.37 -18.36 -0.16
C ALA A 278 2.88 -19.66 -0.80
N GLN A 279 2.32 -19.57 -2.02
CA GLN A 279 1.88 -20.74 -2.76
C GLN A 279 3.06 -21.65 -3.10
N ALA A 280 4.18 -21.08 -3.54
CA ALA A 280 5.39 -21.85 -3.86
C ALA A 280 6.00 -22.54 -2.63
N ALA A 281 5.81 -22.00 -1.44
CA ALA A 281 6.31 -22.53 -0.16
C ALA A 281 5.27 -23.43 0.57
N ASN A 282 4.08 -23.66 0.03
CA ASN A 282 2.95 -24.30 0.71
C ASN A 282 2.64 -23.64 2.08
N LEU A 283 2.78 -22.33 2.18
CA LEU A 283 2.54 -21.58 3.40
C LEU A 283 1.04 -21.34 3.61
N THR A 284 0.54 -21.68 4.80
CA THR A 284 -0.77 -21.20 5.26
C THR A 284 -0.71 -19.70 5.48
N THR A 285 -1.63 -18.95 4.90
CA THR A 285 -1.58 -17.48 4.94
C THR A 285 -2.97 -16.85 4.94
N VAL A 286 -3.06 -15.61 5.42
CA VAL A 286 -4.26 -14.78 5.33
C VAL A 286 -4.21 -14.00 4.02
N ARG A 287 -5.26 -14.13 3.20
CA ARG A 287 -5.30 -13.48 1.88
C ARG A 287 -5.67 -12.02 1.96
N GLN A 288 -4.92 -11.19 1.25
CA GLN A 288 -5.32 -9.84 0.80
C GLN A 288 -5.14 -9.70 -0.71
N ASN A 289 -5.82 -8.73 -1.31
CA ASN A 289 -5.77 -8.52 -2.76
C ASN A 289 -5.36 -7.07 -3.10
N PRO A 290 -4.06 -6.73 -3.02
CA PRO A 290 -3.60 -5.36 -3.24
C PRO A 290 -3.83 -4.86 -4.65
N LEU A 291 -3.85 -5.74 -5.66
CA LEU A 291 -4.18 -5.36 -7.04
C LEU A 291 -5.62 -4.81 -7.13
N GLU A 292 -6.59 -5.52 -6.56
CA GLU A 292 -7.98 -5.05 -6.58
C GLU A 292 -8.20 -3.86 -5.64
N MET A 293 -7.47 -3.79 -4.51
CA MET A 293 -7.45 -2.58 -3.67
C MET A 293 -6.99 -1.36 -4.47
N GLY A 294 -5.92 -1.47 -5.25
CA GLY A 294 -5.42 -0.42 -6.13
C GLY A 294 -6.46 0.00 -7.17
N ARG A 295 -7.12 -0.97 -7.83
CA ARG A 295 -8.21 -0.70 -8.80
C ARG A 295 -9.37 0.03 -8.15
N ASN A 296 -9.79 -0.39 -6.97
CA ASN A 296 -10.91 0.22 -6.25
C ASN A 296 -10.57 1.64 -5.77
N ALA A 297 -9.34 1.86 -5.28
CA ALA A 297 -8.85 3.18 -4.91
C ALA A 297 -8.84 4.13 -6.12
N ALA A 298 -8.38 3.66 -7.27
CA ALA A 298 -8.38 4.44 -8.50
C ALA A 298 -9.79 4.76 -9.00
N ARG A 299 -10.73 3.80 -8.98
CA ARG A 299 -12.14 4.04 -9.32
C ARG A 299 -12.77 5.09 -8.40
N LYS A 300 -12.50 4.99 -7.09
CA LYS A 300 -13.01 5.96 -6.12
C LYS A 300 -12.37 7.33 -6.33
N THR A 301 -11.07 7.40 -6.62
CA THR A 301 -10.38 8.65 -6.98
C THR A 301 -11.04 9.32 -8.19
N LEU A 302 -11.34 8.57 -9.26
CA LEU A 302 -12.05 9.10 -10.43
C LEU A 302 -13.45 9.60 -10.08
N SER A 303 -14.18 8.90 -9.23
CA SER A 303 -15.51 9.30 -8.74
C SER A 303 -15.42 10.67 -8.04
N LEU A 304 -14.47 10.83 -7.09
CA LEU A 304 -14.26 12.09 -6.38
C LEU A 304 -13.85 13.23 -7.33
N LEU A 305 -12.94 12.99 -8.28
CA LEU A 305 -12.52 13.97 -9.29
C LEU A 305 -13.65 14.42 -10.24
N ARG A 306 -14.71 13.62 -10.34
CA ARG A 306 -15.94 13.93 -11.10
C ARG A 306 -17.03 14.56 -10.22
N GLY A 307 -16.78 14.77 -8.93
CA GLY A 307 -17.75 15.31 -7.97
C GLY A 307 -18.88 14.33 -7.63
N GLN A 308 -18.60 13.03 -7.73
CA GLN A 308 -19.52 11.96 -7.35
C GLN A 308 -19.12 11.44 -5.97
N THR A 309 -20.03 11.42 -5.03
CA THR A 309 -19.83 10.91 -3.65
C THR A 309 -20.00 9.38 -3.56
#